data_c5e02124a5b0c93f79e2f05954a09593
#
_entry.id   c5e02124a5b0c93f79e2f05954a09593
#
_cell.length_a   1.000
_cell.length_b   1.000
_cell.length_c   1.000
_cell.angle_alpha   90.00
_cell.angle_beta   90.00
_cell.angle_gamma   90.00
#
_symmetry.space_group_name_H-M   'P 1'
#
loop_
_entity.id
_entity.type
_entity.pdbx_description
1 polymer ?
#
loop_
_entity_poly.entity_id
_entity_poly.type
_entity_poly.pdbx_seq_one_letter_code
_entity_poly.pdbx_strand_id
1 'polypeptide(L)'
;ENVDFENDTSLGYPASKLDDKVFYSDAPFLKDAPTLKTYVANPNHIGCHTFGSSESAFKGTQEIEREVLRVLAVDFFKMEDEQFDGYIAPGGTEANIQAIWVFRNYFNHHFDAKNNEIAILASDDTHYSIPKASNLLSLDLLHAPVDFKTREIDPKALENLVQKAVSNGKKYFIVIANMATTMFGSVDDPDVYTDLLEGMGLDYKLHIDGAYGGFVYPFSNLKSKINFSNPKVSSITIDAHKMLQAPYGTGVYLCRKGLIENVLTKEAEYVEGMDLTLCGSRSGANAIAVYMILFTYGPYGWYEKISVLLMRTNWFCKQLDQLSIPYFRNEHMNIVTLYSSHICLLYTSDAADDRPRV
;
A
#
# COMPACT_ATOMS: atom_id res chain seq x y z
N GLU A 1 -19.88 -15.94 8.70
CA GLU A 1 -21.17 -16.35 8.11
C GLU A 1 -21.05 -16.48 6.59
N ASN A 2 -19.91 -16.96 6.11
CA ASN A 2 -19.77 -17.38 4.73
C ASN A 2 -20.53 -18.70 4.51
N VAL A 3 -20.87 -18.99 3.26
CA VAL A 3 -21.42 -20.29 2.87
C VAL A 3 -20.40 -21.39 3.22
N ASP A 4 -20.86 -22.46 3.82
CA ASP A 4 -20.06 -23.66 4.06
C ASP A 4 -20.12 -24.58 2.83
N PHE A 5 -19.07 -24.51 1.99
CA PHE A 5 -18.99 -25.28 0.77
C PHE A 5 -18.85 -26.80 0.98
N GLU A 6 -18.57 -27.27 2.20
CA GLU A 6 -18.55 -28.71 2.52
C GLU A 6 -19.94 -29.23 2.85
N ASN A 7 -20.76 -28.44 3.55
CA ASN A 7 -22.06 -28.86 4.08
C ASN A 7 -23.26 -28.27 3.33
N ASP A 8 -23.08 -27.12 2.68
CA ASP A 8 -24.17 -26.47 1.95
C ASP A 8 -24.21 -26.88 0.48
N THR A 9 -25.42 -26.94 -0.05
CA THR A 9 -25.65 -27.24 -1.47
C THR A 9 -25.45 -25.99 -2.30
N SER A 10 -24.20 -25.65 -2.57
CA SER A 10 -23.83 -24.48 -3.36
C SER A 10 -23.41 -24.87 -4.76
N LEU A 11 -24.06 -24.30 -5.78
CA LEU A 11 -23.73 -24.51 -7.18
C LEU A 11 -23.36 -23.20 -7.85
N GLY A 12 -22.36 -23.26 -8.71
CA GLY A 12 -22.01 -22.14 -9.59
C GLY A 12 -21.01 -21.13 -9.04
N TYR A 13 -20.51 -21.30 -7.80
CA TYR A 13 -19.45 -20.43 -7.28
C TYR A 13 -18.07 -20.88 -7.79
N PRO A 14 -17.37 -20.06 -8.59
CA PRO A 14 -16.03 -20.40 -9.07
C PRO A 14 -15.05 -20.56 -7.91
N ALA A 15 -14.11 -21.49 -8.03
CA ALA A 15 -13.08 -21.78 -7.03
C ALA A 15 -13.62 -22.08 -5.61
N SER A 16 -14.83 -22.62 -5.50
CA SER A 16 -15.43 -23.00 -4.21
C SER A 16 -14.94 -24.35 -3.68
N LYS A 17 -14.36 -25.19 -4.53
CA LYS A 17 -13.77 -26.48 -4.13
C LYS A 17 -12.37 -26.63 -4.70
N LEU A 18 -11.46 -27.09 -3.86
CA LEU A 18 -10.12 -27.51 -4.27
C LEU A 18 -10.15 -28.99 -4.67
N ASP A 19 -9.06 -29.48 -5.27
CA ASP A 19 -8.88 -30.91 -5.58
C ASP A 19 -8.85 -31.70 -4.26
N ASP A 20 -9.86 -32.53 -4.03
CA ASP A 20 -10.07 -33.31 -2.80
C ASP A 20 -9.11 -34.48 -2.64
N LYS A 21 -8.37 -34.87 -3.69
CA LYS A 21 -7.30 -35.87 -3.61
C LYS A 21 -6.01 -35.30 -3.08
N VAL A 22 -5.82 -33.98 -3.23
CA VAL A 22 -4.63 -33.27 -2.79
C VAL A 22 -4.89 -32.47 -1.51
N PHE A 23 -6.02 -31.77 -1.44
CA PHE A 23 -6.37 -30.83 -0.36
C PHE A 23 -7.54 -31.33 0.48
N TYR A 24 -7.50 -32.59 0.92
CA TYR A 24 -8.51 -33.11 1.84
C TYR A 24 -8.33 -32.58 3.26
N SER A 25 -9.42 -32.44 4.00
CA SER A 25 -9.51 -31.70 5.27
C SER A 25 -8.57 -32.20 6.38
N ASP A 26 -8.22 -33.49 6.37
CA ASP A 26 -7.30 -34.13 7.33
C ASP A 26 -5.92 -34.44 6.72
N ALA A 27 -5.57 -33.81 5.59
CA ALA A 27 -4.27 -33.97 4.96
C ALA A 27 -3.13 -33.70 5.96
N PRO A 28 -2.10 -34.57 6.04
CA PRO A 28 -1.03 -34.46 7.04
C PRO A 28 -0.31 -33.11 7.01
N PHE A 29 -0.15 -32.48 5.82
CA PHE A 29 0.52 -31.17 5.70
C PHE A 29 -0.33 -30.01 6.23
N LEU A 30 -1.63 -30.20 6.52
CA LEU A 30 -2.49 -29.18 7.12
C LEU A 30 -2.42 -29.15 8.65
N LYS A 31 -1.86 -30.21 9.28
CA LYS A 31 -1.90 -30.40 10.74
C LYS A 31 -1.39 -29.18 11.52
N ASP A 32 -0.28 -28.57 11.08
CA ASP A 32 0.37 -27.45 11.74
C ASP A 32 0.34 -26.17 10.87
N ALA A 33 -0.62 -26.09 9.95
CA ALA A 33 -0.76 -25.00 9.00
C ALA A 33 -2.16 -24.34 9.04
N PRO A 34 -2.52 -23.60 10.11
CA PRO A 34 -3.87 -23.07 10.29
C PRO A 34 -4.29 -22.09 9.17
N THR A 35 -3.37 -21.31 8.64
CA THR A 35 -3.65 -20.41 7.51
C THR A 35 -3.99 -21.20 6.26
N LEU A 36 -3.26 -22.30 5.97
CA LEU A 36 -3.55 -23.14 4.81
C LEU A 36 -4.91 -23.83 4.94
N LYS A 37 -5.30 -24.24 6.14
CA LYS A 37 -6.65 -24.76 6.41
C LYS A 37 -7.74 -23.77 6.03
N THR A 38 -7.55 -22.49 6.30
CA THR A 38 -8.50 -21.44 5.92
C THR A 38 -8.65 -21.36 4.41
N TYR A 39 -7.57 -21.48 3.65
CA TYR A 39 -7.62 -21.52 2.18
C TYR A 39 -8.30 -22.78 1.66
N VAL A 40 -8.08 -23.93 2.30
CA VAL A 40 -8.73 -25.20 1.90
C VAL A 40 -10.23 -25.15 2.16
N ALA A 41 -10.64 -24.61 3.32
CA ALA A 41 -12.04 -24.56 3.71
C ALA A 41 -12.85 -23.52 2.90
N ASN A 42 -12.23 -22.43 2.51
CA ASN A 42 -12.88 -21.37 1.73
C ASN A 42 -11.90 -20.71 0.76
N PRO A 43 -11.63 -21.31 -0.41
CA PRO A 43 -10.61 -20.84 -1.32
C PRO A 43 -10.97 -19.56 -2.08
N ASN A 44 -12.25 -19.29 -2.33
CA ASN A 44 -12.71 -18.07 -3.00
C ASN A 44 -13.61 -17.26 -2.04
N HIS A 45 -13.36 -16.01 -1.72
CA HIS A 45 -13.59 -15.56 -0.39
C HIS A 45 -14.30 -14.24 -0.18
N ILE A 46 -14.08 -13.24 -1.03
CA ILE A 46 -14.63 -11.90 -0.79
C ILE A 46 -15.43 -11.41 -2.00
N GLY A 47 -15.16 -11.94 -3.20
CA GLY A 47 -15.70 -11.36 -4.44
C GLY A 47 -15.00 -10.02 -4.78
N CYS A 48 -15.67 -9.14 -5.50
CA CYS A 48 -15.09 -7.96 -6.13
C CYS A 48 -15.09 -6.72 -5.24
N HIS A 49 -15.93 -6.65 -4.19
CA HIS A 49 -16.12 -5.45 -3.39
C HIS A 49 -16.40 -5.80 -1.92
N THR A 50 -16.24 -4.79 -1.06
CA THR A 50 -16.45 -4.93 0.38
C THR A 50 -17.55 -4.01 0.89
N PHE A 51 -17.73 -2.85 0.25
CA PHE A 51 -18.69 -1.82 0.66
C PHE A 51 -20.06 -2.02 -0.01
N GLY A 52 -21.12 -1.53 0.66
CA GLY A 52 -22.50 -1.71 0.22
C GLY A 52 -23.11 -3.01 0.74
N SER A 53 -23.94 -3.66 -0.07
CA SER A 53 -24.56 -4.94 0.26
C SER A 53 -23.53 -6.07 0.15
N SER A 54 -23.38 -6.86 1.20
CA SER A 54 -22.49 -8.01 1.16
C SER A 54 -23.04 -9.09 0.21
N GLU A 55 -22.14 -9.70 -0.54
CA GLU A 55 -22.45 -10.92 -1.27
C GLU A 55 -22.81 -12.05 -0.31
N SER A 56 -23.92 -12.73 -0.56
CA SER A 56 -24.48 -13.71 0.38
C SER A 56 -23.49 -14.81 0.78
N ALA A 57 -22.66 -15.26 -0.17
CA ALA A 57 -21.69 -16.33 0.04
C ALA A 57 -20.45 -15.90 0.87
N PHE A 58 -20.13 -14.60 0.94
CA PHE A 58 -18.88 -14.08 1.49
C PHE A 58 -19.09 -13.07 2.62
N LYS A 59 -20.29 -12.99 3.17
CA LYS A 59 -20.71 -11.98 4.14
C LYS A 59 -19.75 -11.89 5.34
N GLY A 60 -19.32 -13.01 5.90
CA GLY A 60 -18.46 -13.03 7.08
C GLY A 60 -17.07 -12.46 6.80
N THR A 61 -16.43 -12.85 5.70
CA THR A 61 -15.10 -12.34 5.33
C THR A 61 -15.15 -10.89 4.86
N GLN A 62 -16.24 -10.45 4.25
CA GLN A 62 -16.46 -9.04 3.91
C GLN A 62 -16.65 -8.17 5.17
N GLU A 63 -17.36 -8.66 6.18
CA GLU A 63 -17.48 -7.96 7.48
C GLU A 63 -16.12 -7.81 8.18
N ILE A 64 -15.30 -8.87 8.17
CA ILE A 64 -13.93 -8.82 8.71
C ILE A 64 -13.07 -7.81 7.95
N GLU A 65 -13.14 -7.81 6.62
CA GLU A 65 -12.39 -6.84 5.81
C GLU A 65 -12.81 -5.40 6.14
N ARG A 66 -14.11 -5.12 6.24
CA ARG A 66 -14.61 -3.77 6.62
C ARG A 66 -14.06 -3.33 7.97
N GLU A 67 -14.03 -4.22 8.96
CA GLU A 67 -13.51 -3.89 10.29
C GLU A 67 -11.99 -3.63 10.25
N VAL A 68 -11.22 -4.41 9.47
CA VAL A 68 -9.79 -4.15 9.24
C VAL A 68 -9.59 -2.77 8.62
N LEU A 69 -10.34 -2.44 7.58
CA LEU A 69 -10.25 -1.16 6.91
C LEU A 69 -10.63 0.00 7.82
N ARG A 70 -11.68 -0.18 8.66
CA ARG A 70 -12.09 0.82 9.66
C ARG A 70 -10.96 1.09 10.66
N VAL A 71 -10.38 0.06 11.25
CA VAL A 71 -9.26 0.20 12.20
C VAL A 71 -8.08 0.93 11.55
N LEU A 72 -7.72 0.53 10.33
CA LEU A 72 -6.61 1.19 9.64
C LEU A 72 -6.93 2.63 9.26
N ALA A 73 -8.10 2.90 8.69
CA ALA A 73 -8.47 4.24 8.27
C ALA A 73 -8.63 5.20 9.46
N VAL A 74 -9.34 4.77 10.51
CA VAL A 74 -9.70 5.63 11.64
C VAL A 74 -8.59 5.69 12.67
N ASP A 75 -8.15 4.52 13.19
CA ASP A 75 -7.24 4.48 14.33
C ASP A 75 -5.78 4.77 13.91
N PHE A 76 -5.34 4.26 12.74
CA PHE A 76 -3.98 4.49 12.25
C PHE A 76 -3.86 5.81 11.45
N PHE A 77 -4.76 6.05 10.52
CA PHE A 77 -4.63 7.15 9.56
C PHE A 77 -5.60 8.32 9.80
N LYS A 78 -6.31 8.34 10.93
CA LYS A 78 -7.10 9.48 11.44
C LYS A 78 -8.18 9.97 10.46
N MET A 79 -8.79 9.06 9.71
CA MET A 79 -9.99 9.34 8.94
C MET A 79 -11.20 9.43 9.88
N GLU A 80 -12.18 10.23 9.53
CA GLU A 80 -13.50 10.18 10.15
C GLU A 80 -14.17 8.84 9.81
N ASP A 81 -14.89 8.26 10.78
CA ASP A 81 -15.55 6.99 10.58
C ASP A 81 -16.58 7.08 9.43
N GLU A 82 -16.73 6.01 8.67
CA GLU A 82 -17.57 5.93 7.48
C GLU A 82 -17.20 6.91 6.33
N GLN A 83 -16.09 7.67 6.42
CA GLN A 83 -15.64 8.58 5.37
C GLN A 83 -14.51 8.00 4.50
N PHE A 84 -14.39 6.68 4.45
CA PHE A 84 -13.37 5.98 3.68
C PHE A 84 -13.99 4.88 2.82
N ASP A 85 -13.24 4.51 1.79
CA ASP A 85 -13.39 3.30 0.99
C ASP A 85 -12.02 2.60 0.94
N GLY A 86 -12.01 1.34 0.51
CA GLY A 86 -10.78 0.60 0.35
C GLY A 86 -11.01 -0.91 0.26
N TYR A 87 -9.92 -1.65 0.21
CA TYR A 87 -9.95 -3.12 0.22
C TYR A 87 -8.56 -3.69 0.53
N ILE A 88 -8.51 -4.97 0.87
CA ILE A 88 -7.26 -5.71 1.02
C ILE A 88 -6.82 -6.22 -0.35
N ALA A 89 -5.78 -5.59 -0.88
CA ALA A 89 -5.15 -5.88 -2.15
C ALA A 89 -4.13 -7.02 -2.04
N PRO A 90 -3.76 -7.69 -3.14
CA PRO A 90 -2.70 -8.70 -3.14
C PRO A 90 -1.31 -8.19 -2.76
N GLY A 91 -1.11 -6.87 -2.76
CA GLY A 91 0.14 -6.22 -2.36
C GLY A 91 0.18 -4.74 -2.75
N GLY A 92 1.17 -4.00 -2.22
CA GLY A 92 1.30 -2.56 -2.44
C GLY A 92 1.45 -2.15 -3.90
N THR A 93 2.02 -3.00 -4.74
CA THR A 93 2.09 -2.72 -6.18
C THR A 93 0.70 -2.59 -6.79
N GLU A 94 -0.20 -3.52 -6.48
CA GLU A 94 -1.59 -3.47 -6.97
C GLU A 94 -2.34 -2.30 -6.37
N ALA A 95 -2.18 -2.05 -5.07
CA ALA A 95 -2.81 -0.93 -4.38
C ALA A 95 -2.37 0.44 -4.95
N ASN A 96 -1.09 0.60 -5.30
CA ASN A 96 -0.58 1.80 -5.97
C ASN A 96 -1.15 1.96 -7.39
N ILE A 97 -1.26 0.86 -8.15
CA ILE A 97 -1.88 0.88 -9.48
C ILE A 97 -3.36 1.27 -9.36
N GLN A 98 -4.07 0.71 -8.38
CA GLN A 98 -5.46 1.06 -8.08
C GLN A 98 -5.62 2.57 -7.80
N ALA A 99 -4.76 3.13 -6.96
CA ALA A 99 -4.79 4.57 -6.64
C ALA A 99 -4.65 5.44 -7.90
N ILE A 100 -3.64 5.13 -8.73
CA ILE A 100 -3.36 5.91 -9.95
C ILE A 100 -4.49 5.73 -10.96
N TRP A 101 -5.06 4.53 -11.08
CA TRP A 101 -6.22 4.26 -11.93
C TRP A 101 -7.46 5.04 -11.50
N VAL A 102 -7.77 5.03 -10.20
CA VAL A 102 -8.86 5.84 -9.62
C VAL A 102 -8.68 7.33 -9.95
N PHE A 103 -7.48 7.87 -9.78
CA PHE A 103 -7.24 9.30 -9.99
C PHE A 103 -7.19 9.70 -11.46
N ARG A 104 -6.64 8.84 -12.33
CA ARG A 104 -6.75 9.06 -13.79
C ARG A 104 -8.22 9.16 -14.20
N ASN A 105 -9.04 8.19 -13.78
CA ASN A 105 -10.45 8.18 -14.11
C ASN A 105 -11.21 9.34 -13.45
N TYR A 106 -10.84 9.73 -12.22
CA TYR A 106 -11.38 10.92 -11.59
C TYR A 106 -11.18 12.17 -12.47
N PHE A 107 -9.98 12.41 -12.98
CA PHE A 107 -9.74 13.54 -13.87
C PHE A 107 -10.46 13.40 -15.21
N ASN A 108 -10.53 12.20 -15.78
CA ASN A 108 -11.28 11.96 -17.01
C ASN A 108 -12.79 12.26 -16.81
N HIS A 109 -13.39 11.80 -15.71
CA HIS A 109 -14.85 11.94 -15.49
C HIS A 109 -15.27 13.33 -15.06
N HIS A 110 -14.48 13.99 -14.21
CA HIS A 110 -14.87 15.29 -13.63
C HIS A 110 -14.38 16.50 -14.42
N PHE A 111 -13.33 16.34 -15.23
CA PHE A 111 -12.71 17.44 -15.97
C PHE A 111 -12.62 17.18 -17.48
N ASP A 112 -13.15 16.07 -17.97
CA ASP A 112 -12.98 15.63 -19.37
C ASP A 112 -11.50 15.59 -19.79
N ALA A 113 -10.61 15.32 -18.84
CA ALA A 113 -9.17 15.32 -19.05
C ALA A 113 -8.75 14.14 -19.93
N LYS A 114 -7.79 14.36 -20.81
CA LYS A 114 -7.16 13.30 -21.59
C LYS A 114 -5.91 12.80 -20.89
N ASN A 115 -5.53 11.52 -21.10
CA ASN A 115 -4.35 10.95 -20.45
C ASN A 115 -3.06 11.76 -20.70
N ASN A 116 -2.92 12.40 -21.87
CA ASN A 116 -1.78 13.25 -22.17
C ASN A 116 -1.76 14.58 -21.40
N GLU A 117 -2.87 14.99 -20.77
CA GLU A 117 -2.97 16.17 -19.91
C GLU A 117 -2.69 15.82 -18.43
N ILE A 118 -2.63 14.53 -18.08
CA ILE A 118 -2.38 14.03 -16.73
C ILE A 118 -0.93 13.61 -16.60
N ALA A 119 -0.29 13.89 -15.47
CA ALA A 119 1.05 13.39 -15.15
C ALA A 119 1.09 12.80 -13.73
N ILE A 120 1.88 11.75 -13.55
CA ILE A 120 2.27 11.26 -12.23
C ILE A 120 3.50 12.05 -11.79
N LEU A 121 3.52 12.53 -10.56
CA LEU A 121 4.63 13.27 -9.96
C LEU A 121 5.08 12.54 -8.70
N ALA A 122 6.31 12.04 -8.69
CA ALA A 122 6.88 11.27 -7.59
C ALA A 122 8.38 11.58 -7.44
N SER A 123 8.97 11.33 -6.27
CA SER A 123 10.40 11.50 -6.07
C SER A 123 11.23 10.47 -6.84
N ASP A 124 12.50 10.77 -7.09
CA ASP A 124 13.46 9.84 -7.72
C ASP A 124 13.58 8.51 -6.93
N ASP A 125 13.29 8.52 -5.63
CA ASP A 125 13.38 7.36 -4.75
C ASP A 125 12.10 6.50 -4.74
N THR A 126 11.09 6.85 -5.53
CA THR A 126 9.81 6.14 -5.53
C THR A 126 9.96 4.67 -5.93
N HIS A 127 9.05 3.84 -5.42
CA HIS A 127 9.07 2.41 -5.69
C HIS A 127 8.74 2.09 -7.16
N TYR A 128 9.31 1.01 -7.71
CA TYR A 128 9.13 0.58 -9.11
C TYR A 128 7.65 0.30 -9.49
N SER A 129 6.74 0.18 -8.53
CA SER A 129 5.30 0.08 -8.80
C SER A 129 4.74 1.31 -9.52
N ILE A 130 5.34 2.48 -9.28
CA ILE A 130 4.87 3.74 -9.87
C ILE A 130 5.23 3.82 -11.38
N PRO A 131 6.49 3.60 -11.81
CA PRO A 131 6.77 3.49 -13.25
C PRO A 131 6.01 2.33 -13.92
N LYS A 132 5.72 1.22 -13.21
CA LYS A 132 4.85 0.17 -13.73
C LYS A 132 3.42 0.67 -13.97
N ALA A 133 2.84 1.41 -13.03
CA ALA A 133 1.51 2.02 -13.17
C ALA A 133 1.49 3.05 -14.31
N SER A 134 2.51 3.89 -14.41
CA SER A 134 2.69 4.84 -15.52
C SER A 134 2.63 4.14 -16.88
N ASN A 135 3.39 3.06 -17.03
CA ASN A 135 3.39 2.26 -18.27
C ASN A 135 2.02 1.65 -18.57
N LEU A 136 1.41 0.97 -17.56
CA LEU A 136 0.12 0.29 -17.73
C LEU A 136 -1.03 1.26 -18.07
N LEU A 137 -1.02 2.45 -17.46
CA LEU A 137 -2.10 3.42 -17.59
C LEU A 137 -1.82 4.48 -18.67
N SER A 138 -0.67 4.40 -19.34
CA SER A 138 -0.24 5.35 -20.40
C SER A 138 -0.25 6.79 -19.89
N LEU A 139 0.34 7.03 -18.71
CA LEU A 139 0.54 8.34 -18.11
C LEU A 139 2.03 8.67 -18.05
N ASP A 140 2.38 9.94 -18.25
CA ASP A 140 3.76 10.39 -18.09
C ASP A 140 4.13 10.41 -16.59
N LEU A 141 5.33 9.93 -16.27
CA LEU A 141 5.91 9.97 -14.93
C LEU A 141 6.99 11.06 -14.88
N LEU A 142 6.83 11.98 -13.95
CA LEU A 142 7.76 13.05 -13.65
C LEU A 142 8.50 12.71 -12.36
N HIS A 143 9.82 12.60 -12.45
CA HIS A 143 10.69 12.31 -11.32
C HIS A 143 11.16 13.62 -10.66
N ALA A 144 10.72 13.88 -9.43
CA ALA A 144 11.18 15.01 -8.63
C ALA A 144 12.56 14.69 -8.05
N PRO A 145 13.59 15.51 -8.37
CA PRO A 145 14.93 15.31 -7.85
C PRO A 145 14.98 15.44 -6.32
N VAL A 146 15.82 14.62 -5.69
CA VAL A 146 16.07 14.62 -4.24
C VAL A 146 17.53 14.96 -3.94
N ASP A 147 17.78 15.62 -2.83
CA ASP A 147 19.14 15.83 -2.32
C ASP A 147 19.81 14.50 -1.97
N PHE A 148 21.04 14.31 -2.35
CA PHE A 148 21.75 13.05 -2.17
C PHE A 148 21.95 12.67 -0.68
N LYS A 149 22.12 13.65 0.21
CA LYS A 149 22.41 13.41 1.63
C LYS A 149 21.17 13.39 2.49
N THR A 150 20.24 14.34 2.26
CA THR A 150 19.04 14.48 3.10
C THR A 150 17.86 13.65 2.55
N ARG A 151 17.93 13.24 1.28
CA ARG A 151 16.85 12.58 0.55
C ARG A 151 15.56 13.40 0.50
N GLU A 152 15.66 14.69 0.78
CA GLU A 152 14.57 15.64 0.64
C GLU A 152 14.41 16.09 -0.82
N ILE A 153 13.18 16.38 -1.20
CA ILE A 153 12.89 16.89 -2.55
C ILE A 153 13.50 18.27 -2.72
N ASP A 154 14.19 18.51 -3.83
CA ASP A 154 14.68 19.85 -4.19
C ASP A 154 13.51 20.71 -4.71
N PRO A 155 13.05 21.73 -3.91
CA PRO A 155 11.88 22.50 -4.29
C PRO A 155 12.06 23.29 -5.59
N LYS A 156 13.29 23.75 -5.86
CA LYS A 156 13.57 24.55 -7.07
C LYS A 156 13.62 23.66 -8.32
N ALA A 157 14.22 22.49 -8.21
CA ALA A 157 14.21 21.51 -9.29
C ALA A 157 12.79 20.98 -9.57
N LEU A 158 11.99 20.77 -8.51
CA LEU A 158 10.58 20.40 -8.62
C LEU A 158 9.78 21.49 -9.36
N GLU A 159 9.94 22.76 -8.98
CA GLU A 159 9.27 23.89 -9.65
C GLU A 159 9.57 23.91 -11.14
N ASN A 160 10.85 23.82 -11.54
CA ASN A 160 11.25 23.78 -12.93
C ASN A 160 10.65 22.59 -13.70
N LEU A 161 10.60 21.42 -13.04
CA LEU A 161 10.00 20.20 -13.59
C LEU A 161 8.51 20.39 -13.89
N VAL A 162 7.75 20.93 -12.93
CA VAL A 162 6.31 21.18 -13.07
C VAL A 162 6.06 22.25 -14.13
N GLN A 163 6.80 23.36 -14.12
CA GLN A 163 6.67 24.41 -15.14
C GLN A 163 6.90 23.86 -16.56
N LYS A 164 7.90 23.02 -16.73
CA LYS A 164 8.16 22.33 -18.01
C LYS A 164 7.02 21.39 -18.38
N ALA A 165 6.46 20.65 -17.44
CA ALA A 165 5.33 19.76 -17.69
C ALA A 165 4.08 20.56 -18.14
N VAL A 166 3.78 21.67 -17.46
CA VAL A 166 2.69 22.57 -17.83
C VAL A 166 2.89 23.17 -19.24
N SER A 167 4.10 23.60 -19.56
CA SER A 167 4.40 24.10 -20.93
C SER A 167 4.22 23.02 -22.00
N ASN A 168 4.31 21.75 -21.64
CA ASN A 168 4.04 20.60 -22.50
C ASN A 168 2.58 20.11 -22.45
N GLY A 169 1.68 20.89 -21.85
CA GLY A 169 0.23 20.65 -21.85
C GLY A 169 -0.29 19.84 -20.67
N LYS A 170 0.51 19.58 -19.63
CA LYS A 170 0.02 18.94 -18.39
C LYS A 170 -0.82 19.93 -17.57
N LYS A 171 -1.94 19.45 -17.06
CA LYS A 171 -2.91 20.25 -16.30
C LYS A 171 -3.28 19.62 -14.96
N TYR A 172 -3.21 18.28 -14.88
CA TYR A 172 -3.66 17.47 -13.75
C TYR A 172 -2.51 16.60 -13.25
N PHE A 173 -2.36 16.52 -11.92
CA PHE A 173 -1.24 15.83 -11.32
C PHE A 173 -1.70 14.76 -10.33
N ILE A 174 -1.14 13.55 -10.48
CA ILE A 174 -1.25 12.47 -9.49
C ILE A 174 0.05 12.46 -8.70
N VAL A 175 0.02 13.04 -7.51
CA VAL A 175 1.19 13.14 -6.63
C VAL A 175 1.32 11.87 -5.80
N ILE A 176 2.51 11.30 -5.80
CA ILE A 176 2.89 10.16 -4.95
C ILE A 176 3.92 10.65 -3.94
N ALA A 177 3.53 10.71 -2.67
CA ALA A 177 4.45 11.00 -1.57
C ALA A 177 4.78 9.71 -0.83
N ASN A 178 6.06 9.41 -0.66
CA ASN A 178 6.51 8.17 -0.05
C ASN A 178 6.56 8.29 1.47
N MET A 179 5.99 7.31 2.15
CA MET A 179 6.17 7.09 3.59
C MET A 179 7.09 5.89 3.77
N ALA A 180 8.39 6.15 3.80
CA ALA A 180 9.50 5.20 3.78
C ALA A 180 9.79 4.57 2.40
N THR A 181 10.70 5.20 1.67
CA THR A 181 11.23 4.63 0.42
C THR A 181 12.00 3.33 0.67
N THR A 182 12.00 2.44 -0.32
CA THR A 182 12.57 1.08 -0.18
C THR A 182 14.05 1.09 0.18
N MET A 183 14.84 1.95 -0.45
CA MET A 183 16.30 1.95 -0.29
C MET A 183 16.77 2.75 0.92
N PHE A 184 16.10 3.86 1.22
CA PHE A 184 16.56 4.82 2.20
C PHE A 184 15.66 4.91 3.44
N GLY A 185 14.41 4.48 3.34
CA GLY A 185 13.44 4.74 4.39
C GLY A 185 13.13 6.23 4.55
N SER A 186 13.43 7.04 3.53
CA SER A 186 13.10 8.47 3.51
C SER A 186 11.60 8.67 3.46
N VAL A 187 11.13 9.76 4.02
CA VAL A 187 9.72 10.14 4.04
C VAL A 187 9.61 11.49 3.35
N ASP A 188 8.80 11.55 2.31
CA ASP A 188 8.56 12.78 1.57
C ASP A 188 7.68 13.73 2.39
N ASP A 189 7.97 15.02 2.32
CA ASP A 189 7.05 16.05 2.78
C ASP A 189 6.03 16.35 1.67
N PRO A 190 4.74 15.96 1.83
CA PRO A 190 3.75 16.16 0.80
C PRO A 190 3.43 17.65 0.54
N ASP A 191 3.67 18.52 1.53
CA ASP A 191 3.39 19.96 1.40
C ASP A 191 4.31 20.60 0.34
N VAL A 192 5.53 20.07 0.13
CA VAL A 192 6.44 20.55 -0.94
C VAL A 192 5.81 20.41 -2.32
N TYR A 193 5.08 19.35 -2.58
CA TYR A 193 4.36 19.15 -3.83
C TYR A 193 3.09 19.99 -3.90
N THR A 194 2.28 19.87 -2.84
CA THR A 194 0.91 20.43 -2.88
C THR A 194 0.91 21.94 -2.85
N ASP A 195 1.78 22.58 -2.07
CA ASP A 195 1.88 24.04 -2.00
C ASP A 195 2.37 24.63 -3.32
N LEU A 196 3.28 23.95 -4.02
CA LEU A 196 3.70 24.36 -5.35
C LEU A 196 2.54 24.28 -6.35
N LEU A 197 1.83 23.15 -6.40
CA LEU A 197 0.74 22.95 -7.35
C LEU A 197 -0.43 23.91 -7.07
N GLU A 198 -0.78 24.12 -5.79
CA GLU A 198 -1.80 25.10 -5.37
C GLU A 198 -1.38 26.54 -5.73
N GLY A 199 -0.10 26.88 -5.49
CA GLY A 199 0.46 28.17 -5.87
C GLY A 199 0.42 28.47 -7.37
N MET A 200 0.44 27.43 -8.20
CA MET A 200 0.30 27.49 -9.65
C MET A 200 -1.15 27.34 -10.14
N GLY A 201 -2.12 27.11 -9.26
CA GLY A 201 -3.52 26.88 -9.61
C GLY A 201 -3.77 25.57 -10.37
N LEU A 202 -2.98 24.52 -10.08
CA LEU A 202 -3.03 23.22 -10.73
C LEU A 202 -3.82 22.21 -9.88
N ASP A 203 -4.67 21.45 -10.54
CA ASP A 203 -5.45 20.38 -9.91
C ASP A 203 -4.60 19.14 -9.66
N TYR A 204 -4.75 18.53 -8.47
CA TYR A 204 -4.04 17.30 -8.13
C TYR A 204 -4.85 16.35 -7.26
N LYS A 205 -4.38 15.10 -7.18
CA LYS A 205 -4.73 14.10 -6.17
C LYS A 205 -3.46 13.59 -5.51
N LEU A 206 -3.47 13.55 -4.18
CA LEU A 206 -2.33 13.12 -3.39
C LEU A 206 -2.53 11.69 -2.89
N HIS A 207 -1.62 10.81 -3.27
CA HIS A 207 -1.49 9.44 -2.77
C HIS A 207 -0.26 9.29 -1.88
N ILE A 208 -0.41 8.59 -0.78
CA ILE A 208 0.70 8.22 0.10
C ILE A 208 1.07 6.76 -0.16
N ASP A 209 2.27 6.53 -0.68
CA ASP A 209 2.86 5.18 -0.69
C ASP A 209 3.47 4.89 0.67
N GLY A 210 2.68 4.31 1.56
CA GLY A 210 3.06 3.86 2.89
C GLY A 210 3.27 2.34 2.96
N ALA A 211 3.56 1.68 1.84
CA ALA A 211 3.70 0.22 1.78
C ALA A 211 4.61 -0.33 2.89
N TYR A 212 5.70 0.32 3.20
CA TYR A 212 6.56 -0.04 4.33
C TYR A 212 6.24 0.78 5.58
N GLY A 213 6.19 2.11 5.45
CA GLY A 213 6.11 3.04 6.57
C GLY A 213 4.77 3.06 7.27
N GLY A 214 3.69 2.62 6.64
CA GLY A 214 2.33 2.72 7.17
C GLY A 214 2.08 2.04 8.52
N PHE A 215 2.86 1.00 8.85
CA PHE A 215 2.82 0.36 10.17
C PHE A 215 3.94 0.81 11.13
N VAL A 216 4.76 1.80 10.77
CA VAL A 216 5.85 2.34 11.59
C VAL A 216 5.64 3.83 11.86
N TYR A 217 5.57 4.62 10.81
CA TYR A 217 5.60 6.08 10.86
C TYR A 217 4.45 6.71 11.68
N PRO A 218 3.19 6.25 11.59
CA PRO A 218 2.10 6.80 12.41
C PRO A 218 2.32 6.63 13.92
N PHE A 219 3.10 5.62 14.33
CA PHE A 219 3.40 5.32 15.74
C PHE A 219 4.69 6.00 16.23
N SER A 220 5.58 6.38 15.34
CA SER A 220 6.83 7.06 15.66
C SER A 220 6.72 8.58 15.58
N ASN A 221 5.87 9.10 14.68
CA ASN A 221 5.58 10.51 14.51
C ASN A 221 4.10 10.82 14.72
N LEU A 222 3.68 10.88 15.97
CA LEU A 222 2.27 11.10 16.37
C LEU A 222 1.70 12.46 15.91
N LYS A 223 2.56 13.41 15.55
CA LYS A 223 2.18 14.75 15.07
C LYS A 223 2.16 14.84 13.55
N SER A 224 2.54 13.78 12.85
CA SER A 224 2.55 13.76 11.40
C SER A 224 1.18 14.08 10.80
N LYS A 225 1.21 14.84 9.71
CA LYS A 225 0.05 15.12 8.86
C LYS A 225 0.04 14.26 7.59
N ILE A 226 0.90 13.25 7.48
CA ILE A 226 0.91 12.29 6.36
C ILE A 226 -0.14 11.22 6.65
N ASN A 227 -1.38 11.64 6.75
CA ASN A 227 -2.55 10.82 7.02
C ASN A 227 -3.81 11.60 6.63
N PHE A 228 -4.99 11.02 6.81
CA PHE A 228 -6.25 11.64 6.39
C PHE A 228 -6.71 12.84 7.23
N SER A 229 -6.06 13.18 8.35
CA SER A 229 -6.32 14.46 9.01
C SER A 229 -5.85 15.65 8.15
N ASN A 230 -4.94 15.43 7.21
CA ASN A 230 -4.64 16.35 6.14
C ASN A 230 -5.69 16.21 5.02
N PRO A 231 -6.54 17.23 4.75
CA PRO A 231 -7.58 17.14 3.73
C PRO A 231 -7.04 16.94 2.31
N LYS A 232 -5.77 17.26 2.06
CA LYS A 232 -5.10 17.09 0.77
C LYS A 232 -4.85 15.60 0.45
N VAL A 233 -4.67 14.73 1.45
CA VAL A 233 -4.45 13.29 1.25
C VAL A 233 -5.71 12.63 0.74
N SER A 234 -5.64 12.04 -0.43
CA SER A 234 -6.77 11.39 -1.13
C SER A 234 -6.80 9.88 -0.92
N SER A 235 -5.62 9.23 -0.87
CA SER A 235 -5.50 7.78 -0.64
C SER A 235 -4.16 7.38 -0.04
N ILE A 236 -4.11 6.18 0.54
CA ILE A 236 -2.92 5.60 1.17
C ILE A 236 -2.84 4.12 0.79
N THR A 237 -1.64 3.67 0.40
CA THR A 237 -1.29 2.25 0.29
C THR A 237 -0.45 1.83 1.48
N ILE A 238 -0.72 0.62 2.03
CA ILE A 238 0.11 -0.02 3.06
C ILE A 238 0.24 -1.51 2.77
N ASP A 239 1.35 -2.13 3.23
CA ASP A 239 1.57 -3.57 3.08
C ASP A 239 1.62 -4.28 4.43
N ALA A 240 0.56 -5.01 4.76
CA ALA A 240 0.50 -5.78 6.01
C ALA A 240 1.54 -6.93 6.02
N HIS A 241 1.90 -7.48 4.87
CA HIS A 241 2.93 -8.51 4.78
C HIS A 241 4.38 -7.98 4.96
N LYS A 242 4.58 -6.66 5.10
CA LYS A 242 5.87 -6.06 5.47
C LYS A 242 5.95 -5.91 6.99
N MET A 243 5.69 -4.74 7.51
CA MET A 243 5.92 -4.45 8.94
C MET A 243 4.91 -5.07 9.88
N LEU A 244 3.66 -5.27 9.47
CA LEU A 244 2.68 -5.97 10.28
C LEU A 244 2.96 -7.47 10.41
N GLN A 245 3.83 -8.03 9.55
CA GLN A 245 4.20 -9.44 9.52
C GLN A 245 3.03 -10.40 9.24
N ALA A 246 2.03 -9.92 8.51
CA ALA A 246 0.95 -10.76 7.99
C ALA A 246 1.46 -11.71 6.88
N PRO A 247 0.76 -12.79 6.56
CA PRO A 247 1.09 -13.62 5.41
C PRO A 247 1.19 -12.82 4.11
N TYR A 248 2.01 -13.29 3.18
CA TYR A 248 2.22 -12.63 1.90
C TYR A 248 0.91 -12.47 1.11
N GLY A 249 0.81 -11.37 0.36
CA GLY A 249 -0.40 -11.07 -0.42
C GLY A 249 -1.41 -10.19 0.33
N THR A 250 -0.97 -9.44 1.34
CA THR A 250 -1.82 -8.58 2.16
C THR A 250 -1.44 -7.10 2.05
N GLY A 251 -1.60 -6.53 0.85
CA GLY A 251 -1.60 -5.08 0.67
C GLY A 251 -2.95 -4.49 1.08
N VAL A 252 -3.01 -3.20 1.33
CA VAL A 252 -4.24 -2.48 1.62
C VAL A 252 -4.27 -1.18 0.84
N TYR A 253 -5.36 -0.92 0.17
CA TYR A 253 -5.70 0.36 -0.43
C TYR A 253 -6.77 1.05 0.42
N LEU A 254 -6.53 2.29 0.80
CA LEU A 254 -7.48 3.15 1.49
C LEU A 254 -7.63 4.46 0.73
N CYS A 255 -8.83 4.97 0.61
CA CYS A 255 -9.09 6.29 0.02
C CYS A 255 -10.27 6.99 0.70
N ARG A 256 -10.42 8.30 0.42
CA ARG A 256 -11.62 9.03 0.83
C ARG A 256 -12.84 8.46 0.12
N LYS A 257 -13.96 8.43 0.85
CA LYS A 257 -15.24 7.90 0.39
C LYS A 257 -15.64 8.48 -0.97
N GLY A 258 -16.16 7.61 -1.85
CA GLY A 258 -16.61 7.93 -3.19
C GLY A 258 -15.51 7.99 -4.26
N LEU A 259 -14.22 8.07 -3.88
CA LEU A 259 -13.15 8.11 -4.88
C LEU A 259 -13.03 6.80 -5.66
N ILE A 260 -13.21 5.66 -5.01
CA ILE A 260 -13.10 4.35 -5.64
C ILE A 260 -14.18 4.12 -6.72
N GLU A 261 -15.30 4.82 -6.65
CA GLU A 261 -16.39 4.71 -7.63
C GLU A 261 -15.99 5.13 -9.06
N ASN A 262 -14.88 5.87 -9.19
CA ASN A 262 -14.34 6.24 -10.50
C ASN A 262 -13.83 5.06 -11.33
N VAL A 263 -13.72 3.87 -10.75
CA VAL A 263 -13.29 2.66 -11.44
C VAL A 263 -14.38 1.59 -11.47
N LEU A 264 -15.63 1.95 -11.24
CA LEU A 264 -16.76 1.04 -11.29
C LEU A 264 -16.91 0.41 -12.69
N THR A 265 -16.83 -0.93 -12.73
CA THR A 265 -17.14 -1.72 -13.93
C THR A 265 -18.65 -2.01 -13.96
N LYS A 266 -19.35 -1.40 -14.93
CA LYS A 266 -20.81 -1.49 -15.03
C LYS A 266 -21.31 -2.78 -15.67
N GLU A 267 -20.46 -3.50 -16.37
CA GLU A 267 -20.80 -4.68 -17.17
C GLU A 267 -20.79 -6.00 -16.37
N ALA A 268 -20.53 -5.94 -15.06
CA ALA A 268 -20.48 -7.15 -14.22
C ALA A 268 -21.88 -7.57 -13.72
N GLU A 269 -22.79 -7.89 -14.64
CA GLU A 269 -24.20 -8.23 -14.34
C GLU A 269 -24.37 -9.50 -13.49
N TYR A 270 -23.36 -10.38 -13.46
CA TYR A 270 -23.37 -11.64 -12.70
C TYR A 270 -22.83 -11.51 -11.27
N VAL A 271 -22.38 -10.32 -10.87
CA VAL A 271 -21.88 -10.03 -9.53
C VAL A 271 -23.01 -9.40 -8.71
N GLU A 272 -23.29 -9.92 -7.52
CA GLU A 272 -24.32 -9.37 -6.61
C GLU A 272 -24.01 -7.95 -6.12
N GLY A 273 -22.80 -7.47 -6.32
CA GLY A 273 -22.34 -6.15 -5.88
C GLY A 273 -21.72 -5.33 -7.00
N MET A 274 -20.77 -4.47 -6.60
CA MET A 274 -20.08 -3.56 -7.52
C MET A 274 -18.64 -4.01 -7.71
N ASP A 275 -18.17 -4.06 -8.95
CA ASP A 275 -16.76 -4.29 -9.25
C ASP A 275 -15.99 -2.97 -9.18
N LEU A 276 -15.24 -2.78 -8.10
CA LEU A 276 -14.47 -1.57 -7.78
C LEU A 276 -12.98 -1.84 -7.58
N THR A 277 -12.55 -3.09 -7.73
CA THR A 277 -11.18 -3.50 -7.44
C THR A 277 -10.44 -3.98 -8.70
N LEU A 278 -9.13 -3.75 -8.76
CA LEU A 278 -8.33 -4.16 -9.91
C LEU A 278 -8.34 -5.70 -10.10
N CYS A 279 -8.31 -6.44 -9.00
CA CYS A 279 -8.50 -7.89 -9.01
C CYS A 279 -9.96 -8.21 -8.66
N GLY A 280 -10.62 -9.08 -9.42
CA GLY A 280 -11.99 -9.51 -9.14
C GLY A 280 -12.09 -10.30 -7.82
N SER A 281 -11.96 -11.62 -7.87
CA SER A 281 -11.96 -12.45 -6.65
C SER A 281 -10.73 -12.22 -5.78
N ARG A 282 -10.94 -12.12 -4.47
CA ARG A 282 -9.88 -11.86 -3.48
C ARG A 282 -9.93 -12.83 -2.32
N SER A 283 -8.83 -13.03 -1.62
CA SER A 283 -8.71 -14.00 -0.54
C SER A 283 -9.24 -13.47 0.79
N GLY A 284 -10.31 -14.05 1.31
CA GLY A 284 -10.81 -13.78 2.66
C GLY A 284 -9.86 -14.21 3.76
N ALA A 285 -9.01 -15.20 3.52
CA ALA A 285 -7.96 -15.61 4.45
C ALA A 285 -6.96 -14.48 4.71
N ASN A 286 -6.69 -13.62 3.72
CA ASN A 286 -5.85 -12.44 3.87
C ASN A 286 -6.48 -11.42 4.83
N ALA A 287 -7.78 -11.17 4.72
CA ALA A 287 -8.51 -10.31 5.64
C ALA A 287 -8.48 -10.84 7.08
N ILE A 288 -8.75 -12.14 7.24
CA ILE A 288 -8.69 -12.82 8.55
C ILE A 288 -7.29 -12.71 9.16
N ALA A 289 -6.23 -12.94 8.39
CA ALA A 289 -4.86 -12.88 8.90
C ALA A 289 -4.48 -11.48 9.39
N VAL A 290 -4.82 -10.44 8.65
CA VAL A 290 -4.59 -9.05 9.06
C VAL A 290 -5.41 -8.72 10.31
N TYR A 291 -6.69 -9.08 10.33
CA TYR A 291 -7.57 -8.92 11.49
C TYR A 291 -6.98 -9.56 12.75
N MET A 292 -6.57 -10.83 12.67
CA MET A 292 -6.02 -11.56 13.82
C MET A 292 -4.80 -10.84 14.42
N ILE A 293 -3.91 -10.30 13.60
CA ILE A 293 -2.72 -9.59 14.11
C ILE A 293 -3.13 -8.27 14.78
N LEU A 294 -3.94 -7.46 14.09
CA LEU A 294 -4.37 -6.17 14.61
C LEU A 294 -5.10 -6.31 15.95
N PHE A 295 -6.00 -7.28 16.06
CA PHE A 295 -6.80 -7.48 17.28
C PHE A 295 -6.06 -8.25 18.38
N THR A 296 -5.01 -9.02 18.06
CA THR A 296 -4.15 -9.65 19.06
C THR A 296 -3.32 -8.64 19.83
N TYR A 297 -2.73 -7.67 19.12
CA TYR A 297 -1.86 -6.68 19.75
C TYR A 297 -2.60 -5.42 20.18
N GLY A 298 -3.64 -5.04 19.46
CA GLY A 298 -4.30 -3.76 19.64
C GLY A 298 -3.35 -2.56 19.44
N PRO A 299 -3.84 -1.33 19.62
CA PRO A 299 -3.06 -0.13 19.37
C PRO A 299 -1.86 0.01 20.32
N TYR A 300 -2.02 -0.35 21.59
CA TYR A 300 -0.93 -0.26 22.57
C TYR A 300 0.18 -1.29 22.34
N GLY A 301 -0.19 -2.55 22.11
CA GLY A 301 0.80 -3.60 21.84
C GLY A 301 1.56 -3.35 20.55
N TRP A 302 0.90 -2.75 19.54
CA TRP A 302 1.57 -2.35 18.31
C TRP A 302 2.52 -1.17 18.53
N TYR A 303 2.09 -0.13 19.24
CA TYR A 303 2.94 0.99 19.65
C TYR A 303 4.19 0.52 20.41
N GLU A 304 4.04 -0.41 21.35
CA GLU A 304 5.15 -0.99 22.10
C GLU A 304 6.15 -1.69 21.16
N LYS A 305 5.68 -2.52 20.24
CA LYS A 305 6.53 -3.20 19.24
C LYS A 305 7.35 -2.21 18.43
N ILE A 306 6.71 -1.15 17.92
CA ILE A 306 7.39 -0.12 17.13
C ILE A 306 8.38 0.67 17.99
N SER A 307 8.02 1.00 19.23
CA SER A 307 8.93 1.68 20.16
C SER A 307 10.20 0.87 20.43
N VAL A 308 10.06 -0.43 20.67
CA VAL A 308 11.21 -1.33 20.86
C VAL A 308 12.06 -1.42 19.59
N LEU A 309 11.43 -1.51 18.42
CA LEU A 309 12.13 -1.54 17.14
C LEU A 309 12.97 -0.27 16.93
N LEU A 310 12.39 0.90 17.19
CA LEU A 310 13.08 2.17 17.05
C LEU A 310 14.19 2.35 18.09
N MET A 311 14.01 1.87 19.32
CA MET A 311 15.09 1.83 20.32
C MET A 311 16.28 1.00 19.83
N ARG A 312 16.04 -0.17 19.24
CA ARG A 312 17.09 -1.01 18.65
C ARG A 312 17.78 -0.32 17.48
N THR A 313 17.01 0.35 16.63
CA THR A 313 17.55 1.12 15.51
C THR A 313 18.42 2.29 16.01
N ASN A 314 17.96 3.01 17.03
CA ASN A 314 18.75 4.08 17.67
C ASN A 314 20.05 3.56 18.27
N TRP A 315 20.01 2.39 18.92
CA TRP A 315 21.21 1.76 19.44
C TRP A 315 22.18 1.41 18.30
N PHE A 316 21.68 0.83 17.20
CA PHE A 316 22.51 0.48 16.04
C PHE A 316 23.17 1.73 15.42
N CYS A 317 22.42 2.82 15.24
CA CYS A 317 22.98 4.09 14.75
C CYS A 317 24.10 4.60 15.65
N LYS A 318 23.94 4.54 16.98
CA LYS A 318 25.02 4.91 17.93
C LYS A 318 26.28 4.06 17.77
N GLN A 319 26.15 2.76 17.42
CA GLN A 319 27.33 1.93 17.13
C GLN A 319 28.02 2.37 15.84
N LEU A 320 27.24 2.71 14.81
CA LEU A 320 27.78 3.24 13.55
C LEU A 320 28.53 4.57 13.77
N ASP A 321 27.98 5.46 14.59
CA ASP A 321 28.62 6.73 14.97
C ASP A 321 29.96 6.51 15.66
N GLN A 322 30.04 5.57 16.62
CA GLN A 322 31.27 5.21 17.31
C GLN A 322 32.34 4.64 16.36
N LEU A 323 31.90 3.93 15.33
CA LEU A 323 32.78 3.38 14.30
C LEU A 323 33.07 4.34 13.16
N SER A 324 32.52 5.55 13.20
CA SER A 324 32.61 6.55 12.13
C SER A 324 32.14 6.04 10.76
N ILE A 325 31.13 5.16 10.76
CA ILE A 325 30.51 4.63 9.55
C ILE A 325 29.35 5.55 9.15
N PRO A 326 29.42 6.22 8.00
CA PRO A 326 28.35 7.14 7.57
C PRO A 326 27.14 6.36 7.08
N TYR A 327 25.97 6.84 7.45
CA TYR A 327 24.70 6.27 7.08
C TYR A 327 23.64 7.37 6.85
N PHE A 328 22.56 7.01 6.17
CA PHE A 328 21.32 7.78 6.15
C PHE A 328 20.25 7.06 6.99
N ARG A 329 19.46 7.84 7.71
CA ARG A 329 18.27 7.37 8.41
C ARG A 329 17.28 8.51 8.58
N ASN A 330 16.02 8.28 8.25
CA ASN A 330 14.92 9.13 8.75
C ASN A 330 14.69 8.82 10.23
N GLU A 331 14.64 9.84 11.10
CA GLU A 331 14.57 9.66 12.57
C GLU A 331 13.36 8.87 13.05
N HIS A 332 12.26 8.87 12.28
CA HIS A 332 11.03 8.17 12.59
C HIS A 332 10.94 6.77 11.97
N MET A 333 11.98 6.32 11.26
CA MET A 333 11.99 5.03 10.57
C MET A 333 13.07 4.10 11.11
N ASN A 334 12.89 2.82 10.84
CA ASN A 334 13.81 1.74 11.24
C ASN A 334 14.73 1.26 10.12
N ILE A 335 14.73 1.93 8.97
CA ILE A 335 15.65 1.65 7.87
C ILE A 335 16.91 2.49 8.08
N VAL A 336 18.07 1.85 8.02
CA VAL A 336 19.39 2.48 8.09
C VAL A 336 20.17 2.09 6.84
N THR A 337 20.49 3.07 6.01
CA THR A 337 21.19 2.85 4.73
C THR A 337 22.65 3.26 4.87
N LEU A 338 23.55 2.32 4.71
CA LEU A 338 24.98 2.56 4.80
C LEU A 338 25.54 3.04 3.45
N TYR A 339 26.47 3.99 3.48
CA TYR A 339 27.16 4.41 2.26
C TYR A 339 28.26 3.40 1.90
N SER A 340 28.15 2.80 0.72
CA SER A 340 28.99 1.68 0.26
C SER A 340 30.49 1.99 0.14
N SER A 341 30.87 3.27 0.02
CA SER A 341 32.29 3.69 0.01
C SER A 341 33.08 3.32 1.28
N HIS A 342 32.37 2.97 2.36
CA HIS A 342 32.95 2.58 3.65
C HIS A 342 32.77 1.10 3.96
N ILE A 343 32.14 0.34 3.06
CA ILE A 343 31.93 -1.10 3.18
C ILE A 343 32.77 -1.77 2.10
N CYS A 344 33.56 -2.77 2.50
CA CYS A 344 34.31 -3.56 1.53
C CYS A 344 33.32 -4.39 0.69
N LEU A 345 32.95 -3.88 -0.48
CA LEU A 345 32.02 -4.53 -1.42
C LEU A 345 32.54 -5.90 -1.91
N LEU A 346 33.87 -6.13 -1.86
CA LEU A 346 34.46 -7.44 -2.16
C LEU A 346 33.88 -8.55 -1.26
N TYR A 347 33.62 -8.26 0.01
CA TYR A 347 33.10 -9.25 0.94
C TYR A 347 31.60 -9.58 0.72
N THR A 348 30.84 -8.65 0.18
CA THR A 348 29.40 -8.85 -0.07
C THR A 348 29.13 -9.48 -1.44
N SER A 349 29.97 -9.23 -2.44
CA SER A 349 29.89 -9.88 -3.75
C SER A 349 30.42 -11.31 -3.73
N ASP A 350 31.52 -11.57 -3.02
CA ASP A 350 32.09 -12.92 -2.89
C ASP A 350 31.23 -13.84 -2.04
N ALA A 351 30.57 -13.32 -0.99
CA ALA A 351 29.62 -14.11 -0.19
C ALA A 351 28.35 -14.54 -0.98
N ALA A 352 28.04 -13.87 -2.08
CA ALA A 352 26.97 -14.26 -2.98
C ALA A 352 27.43 -15.27 -4.05
N ASP A 353 28.72 -15.27 -4.41
CA ASP A 353 29.30 -16.20 -5.39
C ASP A 353 29.76 -17.54 -4.78
N ASP A 354 30.03 -17.58 -3.48
CA ASP A 354 30.44 -18.80 -2.74
C ASP A 354 29.25 -19.72 -2.38
N ARG A 355 28.08 -19.54 -2.95
CA ARG A 355 27.06 -20.58 -2.87
C ARG A 355 27.49 -21.76 -3.73
N PRO A 356 27.64 -22.96 -3.16
CA PRO A 356 27.91 -24.14 -3.97
C PRO A 356 26.82 -24.25 -5.02
N ARG A 357 27.22 -24.23 -6.29
CA ARG A 357 26.34 -24.56 -7.41
C ARG A 357 26.02 -26.05 -7.26
N VAL A 358 24.83 -26.35 -6.74
CA VAL A 358 24.24 -27.70 -6.73
C VAL A 358 23.51 -27.89 -8.06
#